data_bcd231b0b75c938bb066b8eab5abe2c6
#
_entry.id   bcd231b0b75c938bb066b8eab5abe2c6
#
_cell.length_a   1.000
_cell.length_b   1.000
_cell.length_c   1.000
_cell.angle_alpha   90.00
_cell.angle_beta   90.00
_cell.angle_gamma   90.00
#
_symmetry.space_group_name_H-M   'P 1'
#
loop_
_entity.id
_entity.type
_entity.pdbx_description
1 polymer ?
#
loop_
_entity_poly.entity_id
_entity_poly.type
_entity_poly.pdbx_seq_one_letter_code
_entity_poly.pdbx_strand_id
1 'polypeptide(L)'
;TNPGSGTLTGGIETAVNGLVTFDALQVSGAPGTYAFTFSAVSSGVTLTAPSAINFTLTAGAPSRLFVSTDAADARSRMSIVTAPVIHVLDSAGNKVSETPVVTVSLLSATKTSTSDATITGDLTRVTTAGVADFGVNEDSANPQPLVISGKAGNYVLRYSIAAGANDSYPAATIDQNISLTAGVAASIEMVTQPESGKTGELLSTQPAVKLLDADGNPVQSDSSTQVSAYVVGISTDVADAPAPIDGVFVDSSYTTITSAPAQGANAGVARFSGLRVKGTPGYTYQIKFVAGTKVAYSKSLVFIANDPAAMTIET
;
A
#
# COMPACT_ATOMS: atom_id res chain seq x y z
N THR A 1 -31.62 -35.63 6.38
CA THR A 1 -30.16 -35.36 6.57
C THR A 1 -30.02 -33.95 7.07
N ASN A 2 -29.41 -33.72 8.22
CA ASN A 2 -29.13 -32.41 8.77
C ASN A 2 -27.74 -32.01 8.24
N PRO A 3 -27.60 -31.05 7.30
CA PRO A 3 -26.30 -30.72 6.68
C PRO A 3 -25.35 -29.99 7.62
N GLY A 4 -25.72 -29.69 8.83
CA GLY A 4 -24.94 -29.03 9.87
C GLY A 4 -25.77 -28.93 11.15
N SER A 5 -25.19 -28.35 12.21
CA SER A 5 -25.85 -28.17 13.51
C SER A 5 -27.01 -27.15 13.44
N GLY A 6 -28.06 -27.47 12.69
CA GLY A 6 -29.28 -26.68 12.67
C GLY A 6 -29.94 -26.72 14.03
N THR A 7 -30.41 -25.55 14.52
CA THR A 7 -31.21 -25.43 15.73
C THR A 7 -32.67 -25.19 15.39
N LEU A 8 -33.56 -25.85 16.12
CA LEU A 8 -35.00 -25.71 16.02
C LEU A 8 -35.53 -25.03 17.29
N THR A 9 -36.31 -23.98 17.13
CA THR A 9 -37.07 -23.34 18.23
C THR A 9 -38.57 -23.40 17.95
N GLY A 10 -39.41 -23.28 18.97
CA GLY A 10 -40.88 -23.39 18.83
C GLY A 10 -41.37 -24.79 18.48
N GLY A 11 -40.53 -25.83 18.72
CA GLY A 11 -40.85 -27.23 18.36
C GLY A 11 -41.66 -28.01 19.36
N ILE A 12 -42.24 -27.38 20.41
CA ILE A 12 -43.09 -28.05 21.44
C ILE A 12 -44.40 -27.29 21.57
N GLU A 13 -45.49 -27.98 21.25
CA GLU A 13 -46.85 -27.43 21.34
C GLU A 13 -47.81 -28.47 21.93
N THR A 14 -48.93 -27.98 22.47
CA THR A 14 -49.97 -28.84 23.07
C THR A 14 -51.10 -29.04 22.09
N ALA A 15 -51.58 -30.28 21.99
CA ALA A 15 -52.72 -30.61 21.14
C ALA A 15 -54.03 -30.01 21.69
N VAL A 16 -54.82 -29.36 20.84
CA VAL A 16 -56.19 -28.87 21.12
C VAL A 16 -57.16 -29.59 20.18
N ASN A 17 -58.11 -30.30 20.73
CA ASN A 17 -59.02 -31.11 19.94
C ASN A 17 -58.36 -32.08 18.95
N GLY A 18 -57.20 -32.66 19.33
CA GLY A 18 -56.51 -33.61 18.50
C GLY A 18 -55.61 -32.95 17.41
N LEU A 19 -55.56 -31.62 17.34
CA LEU A 19 -54.74 -30.87 16.38
C LEU A 19 -53.58 -30.16 17.12
N VAL A 20 -52.39 -30.19 16.56
CA VAL A 20 -51.22 -29.40 17.00
C VAL A 20 -50.86 -28.44 15.88
N THR A 21 -50.79 -27.15 16.22
CA THR A 21 -50.32 -26.08 15.30
C THR A 21 -49.02 -25.48 15.84
N PHE A 22 -48.00 -25.42 15.02
CA PHE A 22 -46.72 -24.81 15.37
C PHE A 22 -46.61 -23.41 14.75
N ASP A 23 -47.04 -22.39 15.48
CA ASP A 23 -47.08 -20.99 14.98
C ASP A 23 -45.74 -20.27 15.09
N ALA A 24 -44.84 -20.78 15.90
CA ALA A 24 -43.50 -20.15 16.17
C ALA A 24 -42.32 -21.05 15.78
N LEU A 25 -42.52 -21.97 14.83
CA LEU A 25 -41.47 -22.89 14.42
C LEU A 25 -40.38 -22.14 13.63
N GLN A 26 -39.15 -22.12 14.15
CA GLN A 26 -38.00 -21.50 13.48
C GLN A 26 -36.84 -22.47 13.39
N VAL A 27 -36.15 -22.44 12.24
CA VAL A 27 -34.93 -23.21 12.00
C VAL A 27 -33.80 -22.26 11.64
N SER A 28 -32.66 -22.39 12.30
CA SER A 28 -31.42 -21.69 11.94
C SER A 28 -30.30 -22.69 11.77
N GLY A 29 -29.36 -22.42 10.85
CA GLY A 29 -28.22 -23.30 10.57
C GLY A 29 -27.64 -23.10 9.18
N ALA A 30 -26.82 -24.04 8.75
CA ALA A 30 -26.21 -24.01 7.40
C ALA A 30 -27.34 -24.23 6.34
N PRO A 31 -27.25 -23.57 5.16
CA PRO A 31 -28.17 -23.85 4.06
C PRO A 31 -28.12 -25.31 3.62
N GLY A 32 -29.25 -25.86 3.27
CA GLY A 32 -29.34 -27.26 2.83
C GLY A 32 -30.71 -27.88 3.10
N THR A 33 -30.85 -29.19 2.85
CA THR A 33 -32.07 -29.93 3.03
C THR A 33 -32.14 -30.49 4.43
N TYR A 34 -33.21 -30.15 5.14
CA TYR A 34 -33.55 -30.62 6.47
C TYR A 34 -34.84 -31.42 6.44
N ALA A 35 -35.07 -32.20 7.48
CA ALA A 35 -36.29 -32.95 7.66
C ALA A 35 -36.86 -32.76 9.07
N PHE A 36 -38.14 -32.42 9.18
CA PHE A 36 -38.86 -32.47 10.44
C PHE A 36 -39.37 -33.88 10.69
N THR A 37 -39.17 -34.35 11.91
CA THR A 37 -39.85 -35.53 12.44
C THR A 37 -40.74 -35.07 13.60
N PHE A 38 -41.95 -35.60 13.66
CA PHE A 38 -42.93 -35.23 14.70
C PHE A 38 -43.18 -36.45 15.59
N SER A 39 -43.24 -36.18 16.88
CA SER A 39 -43.65 -37.16 17.88
C SER A 39 -44.59 -36.54 18.88
N ALA A 40 -45.49 -37.31 19.42
CA ALA A 40 -46.39 -36.90 20.50
C ALA A 40 -46.34 -37.94 21.62
N VAL A 41 -46.46 -37.46 22.86
CA VAL A 41 -46.58 -38.33 24.05
C VAL A 41 -47.99 -38.18 24.63
N SER A 42 -48.73 -39.24 24.71
CA SER A 42 -50.03 -39.27 25.34
C SER A 42 -50.14 -40.48 26.28
N SER A 43 -50.50 -40.24 27.54
CA SER A 43 -50.63 -41.30 28.57
C SER A 43 -49.45 -42.24 28.68
N GLY A 44 -48.21 -41.71 28.49
CA GLY A 44 -46.95 -42.47 28.54
C GLY A 44 -46.61 -43.23 27.26
N VAL A 45 -47.41 -43.12 26.21
CA VAL A 45 -47.15 -43.72 24.90
C VAL A 45 -46.60 -42.67 23.95
N THR A 46 -45.45 -42.96 23.33
CA THR A 46 -44.85 -42.11 22.28
C THR A 46 -45.40 -42.53 20.91
N LEU A 47 -46.02 -41.59 20.22
CA LEU A 47 -46.48 -41.71 18.84
C LEU A 47 -45.49 -40.95 17.94
N THR A 48 -45.00 -41.56 16.87
CA THR A 48 -44.09 -40.92 15.90
C THR A 48 -44.80 -40.83 14.55
N ALA A 49 -44.71 -39.69 13.88
CA ALA A 49 -45.26 -39.54 12.54
C ALA A 49 -44.53 -40.51 11.56
N PRO A 50 -45.27 -41.15 10.64
CA PRO A 50 -44.74 -42.20 9.76
C PRO A 50 -43.76 -41.63 8.71
N SER A 51 -43.81 -40.33 8.44
CA SER A 51 -42.95 -39.69 7.42
C SER A 51 -42.36 -38.38 7.93
N ALA A 52 -41.12 -38.12 7.58
CA ALA A 52 -40.47 -36.82 7.77
C ALA A 52 -40.93 -35.83 6.68
N ILE A 53 -41.03 -34.57 7.03
CA ILE A 53 -41.31 -33.47 6.10
C ILE A 53 -39.98 -32.80 5.74
N ASN A 54 -39.58 -32.93 4.49
CA ASN A 54 -38.34 -32.29 3.98
C ASN A 54 -38.64 -30.83 3.62
N PHE A 55 -37.66 -29.95 3.92
CA PHE A 55 -37.64 -28.56 3.47
C PHE A 55 -36.23 -28.12 3.20
N THR A 56 -36.05 -27.07 2.39
CA THR A 56 -34.71 -26.49 2.09
C THR A 56 -34.57 -25.20 2.89
N LEU A 57 -33.54 -25.13 3.71
CA LEU A 57 -33.10 -23.90 4.35
C LEU A 57 -32.15 -23.18 3.39
N THR A 58 -32.42 -21.92 3.09
CA THR A 58 -31.57 -21.03 2.33
C THR A 58 -30.85 -20.07 3.29
N ALA A 59 -29.77 -19.43 2.81
CA ALA A 59 -29.12 -18.34 3.58
C ALA A 59 -30.14 -17.20 3.79
N GLY A 60 -30.06 -16.55 4.95
CA GLY A 60 -30.84 -15.36 5.26
C GLY A 60 -30.29 -14.10 4.54
N ALA A 61 -30.97 -12.98 4.78
CA ALA A 61 -30.56 -11.69 4.21
C ALA A 61 -29.17 -11.24 4.69
N PRO A 62 -28.45 -10.41 3.91
CA PRO A 62 -27.19 -9.80 4.30
C PRO A 62 -27.26 -9.11 5.68
N SER A 63 -26.31 -9.40 6.55
CA SER A 63 -26.27 -8.87 7.91
C SER A 63 -24.91 -8.31 8.30
N ARG A 64 -23.83 -8.91 7.82
CA ARG A 64 -22.46 -8.53 8.17
C ARG A 64 -21.47 -8.84 7.06
N LEU A 65 -20.32 -8.16 7.12
CA LEU A 65 -19.17 -8.42 6.28
C LEU A 65 -18.09 -9.19 7.06
N PHE A 66 -17.29 -9.95 6.34
CA PHE A 66 -16.14 -10.66 6.86
C PHE A 66 -14.99 -10.57 5.86
N VAL A 67 -13.81 -10.12 6.28
CA VAL A 67 -12.60 -10.12 5.45
C VAL A 67 -12.05 -11.54 5.45
N SER A 68 -12.18 -12.21 4.32
CA SER A 68 -11.70 -13.59 4.13
C SER A 68 -10.23 -13.63 3.72
N THR A 69 -9.81 -12.65 2.93
CA THR A 69 -8.41 -12.44 2.56
C THR A 69 -8.09 -10.97 2.75
N ASP A 70 -7.05 -10.70 3.56
CA ASP A 70 -6.59 -9.35 3.81
C ASP A 70 -5.86 -8.79 2.58
N ALA A 71 -6.09 -7.52 2.27
CA ALA A 71 -5.23 -6.77 1.37
C ALA A 71 -3.84 -6.64 1.98
N ALA A 72 -2.79 -6.92 1.22
CA ALA A 72 -1.42 -6.83 1.70
C ALA A 72 -0.45 -6.30 0.64
N ASP A 73 0.74 -5.90 1.10
CA ASP A 73 1.85 -5.44 0.27
C ASP A 73 1.50 -4.24 -0.62
N ALA A 74 0.92 -3.21 0.00
CA ALA A 74 0.64 -1.95 -0.68
C ALA A 74 1.91 -1.10 -0.79
N ARG A 75 2.23 -0.71 -2.04
CA ARG A 75 3.29 0.26 -2.35
C ARG A 75 2.70 1.42 -3.14
N SER A 76 3.15 2.65 -2.85
CA SER A 76 2.57 3.82 -3.51
C SER A 76 2.64 3.73 -5.03
N ARG A 77 1.51 3.99 -5.68
CA ARG A 77 1.29 3.95 -7.15
C ARG A 77 1.52 2.58 -7.78
N MET A 78 1.46 1.51 -6.99
CA MET A 78 1.53 0.14 -7.48
C MET A 78 0.26 -0.62 -7.09
N SER A 79 -0.10 -1.60 -7.89
CA SER A 79 -1.21 -2.51 -7.56
C SER A 79 -0.95 -3.19 -6.22
N ILE A 80 -1.99 -3.31 -5.40
CA ILE A 80 -1.95 -4.12 -4.19
C ILE A 80 -1.66 -5.58 -4.61
N VAL A 81 -0.60 -6.17 -4.02
CA VAL A 81 -0.15 -7.51 -4.45
C VAL A 81 -1.14 -8.58 -4.05
N THR A 82 -1.61 -8.55 -2.81
CA THR A 82 -2.67 -9.45 -2.34
C THR A 82 -3.96 -8.66 -2.29
N ALA A 83 -4.86 -8.91 -3.25
CA ALA A 83 -6.15 -8.26 -3.30
C ALA A 83 -7.10 -8.80 -2.22
N PRO A 84 -7.96 -7.97 -1.64
CA PRO A 84 -8.88 -8.38 -0.60
C PRO A 84 -10.04 -9.23 -1.15
N VAL A 85 -10.50 -10.19 -0.32
CA VAL A 85 -11.71 -10.96 -0.56
C VAL A 85 -12.66 -10.77 0.61
N ILE A 86 -13.87 -10.31 0.31
CA ILE A 86 -14.89 -9.98 1.31
C ILE A 86 -16.06 -10.95 1.17
N HIS A 87 -16.46 -11.59 2.27
CA HIS A 87 -17.68 -12.38 2.33
C HIS A 87 -18.81 -11.53 2.90
N VAL A 88 -19.96 -11.61 2.29
CA VAL A 88 -21.22 -11.08 2.81
C VAL A 88 -22.00 -12.23 3.44
N LEU A 89 -22.29 -12.09 4.73
CA LEU A 89 -22.86 -13.16 5.54
C LEU A 89 -24.23 -12.75 6.11
N ASP A 90 -25.09 -13.74 6.30
CA ASP A 90 -26.32 -13.59 7.08
C ASP A 90 -26.03 -13.55 8.60
N SER A 91 -27.06 -13.44 9.42
CA SER A 91 -26.95 -13.42 10.89
C SER A 91 -26.44 -14.75 11.47
N ALA A 92 -26.66 -15.87 10.78
CA ALA A 92 -26.17 -17.19 11.16
C ALA A 92 -24.74 -17.48 10.69
N GLY A 93 -24.14 -16.59 9.87
CA GLY A 93 -22.78 -16.72 9.35
C GLY A 93 -22.69 -17.45 8.01
N ASN A 94 -23.78 -17.67 7.33
CA ASN A 94 -23.79 -18.27 6.00
C ASN A 94 -23.54 -17.18 4.94
N LYS A 95 -22.86 -17.56 3.85
CA LYS A 95 -22.76 -16.69 2.68
C LYS A 95 -24.14 -16.48 2.06
N VAL A 96 -24.46 -15.23 1.79
CA VAL A 96 -25.77 -14.87 1.21
C VAL A 96 -25.88 -15.29 -0.26
N SER A 97 -27.11 -15.48 -0.71
CA SER A 97 -27.41 -15.74 -2.13
C SER A 97 -27.73 -14.47 -2.91
N GLU A 98 -28.09 -13.38 -2.22
CA GLU A 98 -28.26 -12.05 -2.81
C GLU A 98 -26.93 -11.54 -3.36
N THR A 99 -26.99 -10.55 -4.24
CA THR A 99 -25.85 -9.95 -4.92
C THR A 99 -25.61 -8.49 -4.50
N PRO A 100 -25.41 -8.18 -3.19
CA PRO A 100 -25.09 -6.83 -2.77
C PRO A 100 -23.77 -6.37 -3.39
N VAL A 101 -23.66 -5.06 -3.59
CA VAL A 101 -22.42 -4.44 -4.06
C VAL A 101 -21.56 -4.09 -2.85
N VAL A 102 -20.35 -4.65 -2.79
CA VAL A 102 -19.35 -4.25 -1.81
C VAL A 102 -18.52 -3.11 -2.38
N THR A 103 -18.41 -2.02 -1.63
CA THR A 103 -17.58 -0.85 -1.97
C THR A 103 -16.38 -0.80 -1.04
N VAL A 104 -15.17 -0.54 -1.58
CA VAL A 104 -13.97 -0.26 -0.80
C VAL A 104 -13.66 1.23 -0.83
N SER A 105 -13.25 1.77 0.31
CA SER A 105 -12.77 3.16 0.47
C SER A 105 -11.54 3.19 1.36
N LEU A 106 -10.69 4.23 1.17
CA LEU A 106 -9.49 4.45 1.97
C LEU A 106 -9.77 5.53 3.02
N LEU A 107 -9.44 5.24 4.27
CA LEU A 107 -9.49 6.17 5.38
C LEU A 107 -8.07 6.37 5.93
N SER A 108 -7.76 7.57 6.43
CA SER A 108 -6.53 7.75 7.22
C SER A 108 -6.64 6.97 8.54
N ALA A 109 -5.53 6.46 9.06
CA ALA A 109 -5.51 5.74 10.34
C ALA A 109 -6.04 6.58 11.51
N THR A 110 -5.88 7.90 11.43
CA THR A 110 -6.36 8.87 12.44
C THR A 110 -7.80 9.33 12.21
N LYS A 111 -8.44 8.93 11.10
CA LYS A 111 -9.79 9.34 10.68
C LYS A 111 -10.00 10.87 10.58
N THR A 112 -8.92 11.66 10.60
CA THR A 112 -8.97 13.13 10.69
C THR A 112 -8.39 13.86 9.48
N SER A 113 -7.71 13.17 8.55
CA SER A 113 -7.19 13.77 7.32
C SER A 113 -7.54 12.94 6.10
N THR A 114 -8.14 13.56 5.11
CA THR A 114 -8.58 12.95 3.84
C THR A 114 -7.54 13.07 2.73
N SER A 115 -6.31 13.54 3.00
CA SER A 115 -5.48 14.10 1.96
C SER A 115 -4.12 13.46 1.71
N ASP A 116 -3.69 12.48 2.50
CA ASP A 116 -2.32 11.96 2.37
C ASP A 116 -2.20 10.78 1.40
N ALA A 117 -3.31 10.10 1.09
CA ALA A 117 -3.37 9.03 0.10
C ALA A 117 -4.77 8.88 -0.51
N THR A 118 -4.81 8.33 -1.71
CA THR A 118 -6.03 8.01 -2.45
C THR A 118 -6.01 6.56 -2.90
N ILE A 119 -7.19 5.94 -3.02
CA ILE A 119 -7.36 4.62 -3.63
C ILE A 119 -8.06 4.78 -4.97
N THR A 120 -7.59 4.03 -5.97
CA THR A 120 -8.15 3.99 -7.32
C THR A 120 -8.24 2.55 -7.81
N GLY A 121 -8.88 2.32 -8.93
CA GLY A 121 -9.15 1.00 -9.49
C GLY A 121 -10.63 0.66 -9.40
N ASP A 122 -10.96 -0.62 -9.46
CA ASP A 122 -12.33 -1.09 -9.34
C ASP A 122 -12.76 -1.10 -7.87
N LEU A 123 -13.32 0.03 -7.41
CA LEU A 123 -13.69 0.25 -6.02
C LEU A 123 -14.97 -0.47 -5.58
N THR A 124 -15.69 -1.10 -6.50
CA THR A 124 -16.94 -1.79 -6.24
C THR A 124 -16.92 -3.21 -6.79
N ARG A 125 -17.53 -4.16 -6.06
CA ARG A 125 -17.69 -5.55 -6.51
C ARG A 125 -19.11 -6.03 -6.22
N VAL A 126 -19.79 -6.54 -7.25
CA VAL A 126 -21.00 -7.31 -7.07
C VAL A 126 -20.64 -8.66 -6.48
N THR A 127 -21.35 -9.11 -5.46
CA THR A 127 -21.06 -10.43 -4.88
C THR A 127 -21.58 -11.56 -5.76
N THR A 128 -20.80 -12.63 -5.84
CA THR A 128 -21.21 -13.90 -6.42
C THR A 128 -21.19 -14.96 -5.32
N ALA A 129 -22.33 -15.58 -5.04
CA ALA A 129 -22.50 -16.52 -3.93
C ALA A 129 -21.97 -15.96 -2.59
N GLY A 130 -22.27 -14.70 -2.30
CA GLY A 130 -21.84 -13.99 -1.10
C GLY A 130 -20.35 -13.63 -1.04
N VAL A 131 -19.60 -13.67 -2.16
CA VAL A 131 -18.18 -13.34 -2.23
C VAL A 131 -17.96 -12.14 -3.14
N ALA A 132 -17.27 -11.12 -2.65
CA ALA A 132 -16.69 -10.02 -3.42
C ALA A 132 -15.17 -10.18 -3.45
N ASP A 133 -14.62 -10.56 -4.60
CA ASP A 133 -13.19 -10.74 -4.81
C ASP A 133 -12.65 -9.57 -5.64
N PHE A 134 -11.83 -8.71 -5.04
CA PHE A 134 -11.21 -7.56 -5.70
C PHE A 134 -9.97 -7.95 -6.53
N GLY A 135 -9.52 -9.20 -6.48
CA GLY A 135 -8.43 -9.74 -7.30
C GLY A 135 -8.88 -10.32 -8.63
N VAL A 136 -10.18 -10.60 -8.78
CA VAL A 136 -10.76 -11.16 -10.01
C VAL A 136 -11.35 -10.00 -10.83
N ASN A 137 -11.02 -9.97 -12.10
CA ASN A 137 -11.56 -9.00 -13.04
C ASN A 137 -12.85 -9.54 -13.65
N GLU A 138 -13.98 -9.00 -13.26
CA GLU A 138 -15.27 -9.33 -13.89
C GLU A 138 -15.37 -8.75 -15.30
N ASP A 139 -14.70 -7.62 -15.55
CA ASP A 139 -14.50 -7.09 -16.90
C ASP A 139 -13.12 -7.49 -17.43
N SER A 140 -13.07 -8.62 -18.13
CA SER A 140 -11.84 -9.14 -18.73
C SER A 140 -11.22 -8.22 -19.80
N ALA A 141 -11.93 -7.17 -20.22
CA ALA A 141 -11.46 -6.24 -21.25
C ALA A 141 -10.54 -5.14 -20.69
N ASN A 142 -10.69 -4.73 -19.43
CA ASN A 142 -9.87 -3.67 -18.81
C ASN A 142 -9.81 -3.76 -17.28
N PRO A 143 -9.05 -4.71 -16.74
CA PRO A 143 -8.92 -4.87 -15.29
C PRO A 143 -8.25 -3.65 -14.66
N GLN A 144 -8.90 -3.06 -13.65
CA GLN A 144 -8.36 -1.95 -12.87
C GLN A 144 -8.06 -2.43 -11.45
N PRO A 145 -6.83 -2.93 -11.19
CA PRO A 145 -6.45 -3.36 -9.85
C PRO A 145 -6.50 -2.20 -8.86
N LEU A 146 -6.73 -2.51 -7.60
CA LEU A 146 -6.67 -1.51 -6.54
C LEU A 146 -5.25 -0.95 -6.41
N VAL A 147 -5.13 0.37 -6.45
CA VAL A 147 -3.87 1.12 -6.30
C VAL A 147 -4.07 2.18 -5.23
N ILE A 148 -3.15 2.22 -4.26
CA ILE A 148 -3.08 3.32 -3.29
C ILE A 148 -1.91 4.23 -3.69
N SER A 149 -2.16 5.53 -3.77
CA SER A 149 -1.16 6.55 -4.11
C SER A 149 -1.11 7.60 -3.02
N GLY A 150 0.10 7.97 -2.55
CA GLY A 150 0.26 9.01 -1.53
C GLY A 150 1.40 8.77 -0.56
N LYS A 151 1.33 9.39 0.62
CA LYS A 151 2.37 9.29 1.65
C LYS A 151 2.41 7.90 2.28
N ALA A 152 3.62 7.36 2.47
CA ALA A 152 3.84 6.12 3.19
C ALA A 152 3.33 6.25 4.63
N GLY A 153 2.65 5.23 5.12
CA GLY A 153 2.02 5.25 6.44
C GLY A 153 0.95 4.18 6.61
N ASN A 154 0.25 4.23 7.73
CA ASN A 154 -0.82 3.31 8.03
C ASN A 154 -2.18 3.91 7.66
N TYR A 155 -2.99 3.11 6.99
CA TYR A 155 -4.32 3.46 6.51
C TYR A 155 -5.32 2.39 6.90
N VAL A 156 -6.61 2.68 6.68
CA VAL A 156 -7.70 1.75 6.88
C VAL A 156 -8.45 1.60 5.56
N LEU A 157 -8.57 0.39 5.07
CA LEU A 157 -9.53 0.03 4.03
C LEU A 157 -10.88 -0.24 4.71
N ARG A 158 -11.90 0.51 4.33
CA ARG A 158 -13.28 0.27 4.75
C ARG A 158 -14.04 -0.37 3.62
N TYR A 159 -14.60 -1.55 3.88
CA TYR A 159 -15.52 -2.22 3.00
C TYR A 159 -16.94 -1.97 3.50
N SER A 160 -17.88 -1.72 2.59
CA SER A 160 -19.26 -1.40 2.93
C SER A 160 -20.24 -1.99 1.92
N ILE A 161 -21.41 -2.36 2.41
CA ILE A 161 -22.63 -2.55 1.61
C ILE A 161 -23.66 -1.50 2.04
N ALA A 162 -24.38 -0.96 1.06
CA ALA A 162 -25.55 -0.12 1.34
C ALA A 162 -26.71 -0.99 1.88
N ALA A 163 -27.70 -0.35 2.52
CA ALA A 163 -28.95 -1.03 2.84
C ALA A 163 -29.63 -1.54 1.55
N GLY A 164 -30.27 -2.69 1.65
CA GLY A 164 -31.01 -3.26 0.54
C GLY A 164 -32.22 -2.41 0.15
N ALA A 165 -32.72 -2.63 -1.05
CA ALA A 165 -33.91 -1.93 -1.52
C ALA A 165 -35.08 -2.14 -0.54
N ASN A 166 -35.79 -1.06 -0.18
CA ASN A 166 -36.87 -1.07 0.82
C ASN A 166 -36.44 -1.64 2.18
N ASP A 167 -35.18 -1.37 2.60
CA ASP A 167 -34.64 -1.86 3.87
C ASP A 167 -34.69 -3.39 4.04
N SER A 168 -34.60 -4.13 2.94
CA SER A 168 -34.61 -5.60 2.94
C SER A 168 -33.44 -6.20 3.76
N TYR A 169 -32.37 -5.45 3.93
CA TYR A 169 -31.25 -5.72 4.86
C TYR A 169 -30.54 -4.41 5.25
N PRO A 170 -29.89 -4.35 6.42
CA PRO A 170 -29.20 -3.15 6.87
C PRO A 170 -27.91 -2.91 6.12
N ALA A 171 -27.46 -1.66 6.08
CA ALA A 171 -26.08 -1.34 5.69
C ALA A 171 -25.08 -1.96 6.68
N ALA A 172 -23.95 -2.42 6.17
CA ALA A 172 -22.88 -2.98 6.99
C ALA A 172 -21.51 -2.50 6.54
N THR A 173 -20.56 -2.41 7.49
CA THR A 173 -19.18 -2.04 7.22
C THR A 173 -18.21 -2.94 7.96
N ILE A 174 -17.00 -3.11 7.42
CA ILE A 174 -15.87 -3.72 8.09
C ILE A 174 -14.58 -3.00 7.70
N ASP A 175 -13.69 -2.82 8.65
CA ASP A 175 -12.41 -2.12 8.49
C ASP A 175 -11.25 -3.10 8.53
N GLN A 176 -10.24 -2.85 7.68
CA GLN A 176 -8.97 -3.56 7.65
C GLN A 176 -7.81 -2.56 7.67
N ASN A 177 -6.83 -2.76 8.52
CA ASN A 177 -5.61 -1.96 8.51
C ASN A 177 -4.70 -2.37 7.35
N ILE A 178 -4.08 -1.39 6.69
CA ILE A 178 -3.10 -1.59 5.63
C ILE A 178 -1.94 -0.62 5.79
N SER A 179 -0.71 -1.09 5.57
CA SER A 179 0.48 -0.24 5.56
C SER A 179 0.87 0.07 4.11
N LEU A 180 0.95 1.37 3.78
CA LEU A 180 1.45 1.84 2.49
C LEU A 180 2.93 2.13 2.62
N THR A 181 3.76 1.50 1.80
CA THR A 181 5.19 1.72 1.71
C THR A 181 5.54 2.56 0.48
N ALA A 182 6.79 3.05 0.41
CA ALA A 182 7.24 3.79 -0.76
C ALA A 182 7.15 2.96 -2.05
N GLY A 183 6.82 3.63 -3.13
CA GLY A 183 6.77 3.09 -4.48
C GLY A 183 8.15 2.92 -5.11
N VAL A 184 8.22 3.00 -6.43
CA VAL A 184 9.47 2.98 -7.20
C VAL A 184 10.16 4.34 -7.11
N ALA A 185 11.50 4.35 -7.01
CA ALA A 185 12.27 5.59 -7.00
C ALA A 185 12.02 6.43 -8.25
N ALA A 186 11.59 7.68 -8.07
CA ALA A 186 11.26 8.64 -9.12
C ALA A 186 12.20 9.85 -9.13
N SER A 187 12.82 10.17 -8.01
CA SER A 187 13.75 11.29 -7.88
C SER A 187 14.86 10.98 -6.87
N ILE A 188 15.89 11.83 -6.86
CA ILE A 188 16.92 11.85 -5.82
C ILE A 188 16.97 13.24 -5.20
N GLU A 189 17.31 13.32 -3.92
CA GLU A 189 17.39 14.56 -3.16
C GLU A 189 18.63 14.54 -2.25
N MET A 190 19.25 15.72 -2.07
CA MET A 190 20.37 15.86 -1.15
C MET A 190 19.94 15.63 0.31
N VAL A 191 20.69 14.77 1.01
CA VAL A 191 20.58 14.57 2.46
C VAL A 191 21.64 15.37 3.17
N THR A 192 22.87 15.30 2.68
CA THR A 192 24.02 16.00 3.23
C THR A 192 24.67 16.81 2.12
N GLN A 193 24.77 18.11 2.33
CA GLN A 193 25.41 19.03 1.40
C GLN A 193 26.93 19.04 1.65
N PRO A 194 27.75 18.98 0.59
CA PRO A 194 29.18 19.19 0.74
C PRO A 194 29.47 20.65 1.11
N GLU A 195 30.62 20.88 1.74
CA GLU A 195 31.10 22.22 2.09
C GLU A 195 32.24 22.66 1.20
N SER A 196 32.35 24.00 1.00
CA SER A 196 33.51 24.62 0.35
C SER A 196 34.80 24.39 1.13
N GLY A 197 35.95 24.45 0.46
CA GLY A 197 37.25 24.18 1.10
C GLY A 197 38.43 24.62 0.24
N LYS A 198 39.58 24.02 0.45
CA LYS A 198 40.79 24.20 -0.40
C LYS A 198 40.68 23.30 -1.65
N THR A 199 41.15 23.79 -2.78
CA THR A 199 41.14 23.02 -4.04
C THR A 199 41.98 21.74 -3.92
N GLY A 200 41.43 20.60 -4.34
CA GLY A 200 42.09 19.29 -4.29
C GLY A 200 42.15 18.64 -2.89
N GLU A 201 41.73 19.33 -1.86
CA GLU A 201 41.65 18.78 -0.52
C GLU A 201 40.35 17.91 -0.33
N LEU A 202 40.37 17.06 0.68
CA LEU A 202 39.20 16.28 1.08
C LEU A 202 38.07 17.22 1.49
N LEU A 203 36.89 17.05 0.90
CA LEU A 203 35.70 17.79 1.35
C LEU A 203 35.46 17.50 2.84
N SER A 204 35.40 18.54 3.64
CA SER A 204 35.17 18.42 5.09
C SER A 204 33.82 17.75 5.43
N THR A 205 32.82 17.94 4.56
CA THR A 205 31.55 17.28 4.63
C THR A 205 31.29 16.51 3.35
N GLN A 206 31.23 15.19 3.46
CA GLN A 206 31.00 14.30 2.31
C GLN A 206 29.49 14.24 2.00
N PRO A 207 29.11 14.34 0.72
CA PRO A 207 27.70 14.40 0.36
C PRO A 207 26.97 13.07 0.49
N ALA A 208 25.66 13.15 0.72
CA ALA A 208 24.74 12.02 0.65
C ALA A 208 23.45 12.42 -0.08
N VAL A 209 22.90 11.49 -0.86
CA VAL A 209 21.63 11.65 -1.55
C VAL A 209 20.69 10.51 -1.17
N LYS A 210 19.38 10.79 -1.13
CA LYS A 210 18.34 9.79 -0.91
C LYS A 210 17.46 9.62 -2.13
N LEU A 211 16.93 8.44 -2.29
CA LEU A 211 15.94 8.09 -3.31
C LEU A 211 14.55 8.39 -2.79
N LEU A 212 13.73 9.03 -3.59
CA LEU A 212 12.32 9.31 -3.31
C LEU A 212 11.43 8.72 -4.41
N ASP A 213 10.26 8.23 -4.03
CA ASP A 213 9.22 7.87 -5.00
C ASP A 213 8.50 9.12 -5.54
N ALA A 214 7.49 8.91 -6.40
CA ALA A 214 6.74 10.01 -7.02
C ALA A 214 5.86 10.80 -6.03
N ASP A 215 5.60 10.26 -4.84
CA ASP A 215 4.86 10.93 -3.77
C ASP A 215 5.79 11.54 -2.71
N GLY A 216 7.13 11.49 -2.96
CA GLY A 216 8.15 12.04 -2.08
C GLY A 216 8.40 11.18 -0.83
N ASN A 217 8.11 9.89 -0.88
CA ASN A 217 8.44 8.95 0.19
C ASN A 217 9.86 8.43 0.02
N PRO A 218 10.67 8.35 1.08
CA PRO A 218 11.99 7.72 1.02
C PRO A 218 11.89 6.23 0.65
N VAL A 219 12.59 5.81 -0.42
CA VAL A 219 12.55 4.41 -0.91
C VAL A 219 13.56 3.56 -0.14
N GLN A 220 13.29 3.30 1.13
CA GLN A 220 14.21 2.58 2.03
C GLN A 220 14.46 1.12 1.62
N SER A 221 13.59 0.53 0.81
CA SER A 221 13.74 -0.83 0.28
C SER A 221 14.78 -0.94 -0.84
N ASP A 222 15.26 0.21 -1.40
CA ASP A 222 16.26 0.20 -2.46
C ASP A 222 17.66 0.11 -1.86
N SER A 223 18.37 -0.96 -2.20
CA SER A 223 19.76 -1.20 -1.81
C SER A 223 20.65 -1.53 -3.04
N SER A 224 20.17 -1.21 -4.23
CA SER A 224 20.82 -1.58 -5.50
C SER A 224 21.08 -0.42 -6.45
N THR A 225 20.30 0.66 -6.35
CA THR A 225 20.47 1.82 -7.25
C THR A 225 21.85 2.45 -7.08
N GLN A 226 22.59 2.54 -8.18
CA GLN A 226 23.89 3.19 -8.23
C GLN A 226 23.73 4.69 -8.50
N VAL A 227 24.44 5.51 -7.74
CA VAL A 227 24.49 6.96 -7.90
C VAL A 227 25.91 7.38 -8.24
N SER A 228 26.10 8.05 -9.36
CA SER A 228 27.35 8.64 -9.80
C SER A 228 27.38 10.14 -9.49
N ALA A 229 28.57 10.70 -9.25
CA ALA A 229 28.75 12.12 -9.03
C ALA A 229 29.70 12.72 -10.04
N TYR A 230 29.46 13.96 -10.46
CA TYR A 230 30.25 14.72 -11.42
C TYR A 230 30.41 16.14 -10.90
N VAL A 231 31.59 16.78 -11.16
CA VAL A 231 31.76 18.21 -10.91
C VAL A 231 31.25 18.98 -12.13
N VAL A 232 30.46 20.02 -11.89
CA VAL A 232 29.99 20.94 -12.93
C VAL A 232 30.34 22.36 -12.52
N GLY A 233 30.92 23.12 -13.46
CA GLY A 233 31.18 24.53 -13.30
C GLY A 233 29.89 25.32 -13.46
N ILE A 234 29.71 26.36 -12.65
CA ILE A 234 28.67 27.35 -12.81
C ILE A 234 29.32 28.63 -13.32
N SER A 235 28.70 29.30 -14.29
CA SER A 235 29.16 30.63 -14.73
C SER A 235 29.28 31.59 -13.54
N THR A 236 30.37 32.31 -13.44
CA THR A 236 30.53 33.35 -12.43
C THR A 236 29.63 34.54 -12.77
N ASP A 237 29.22 35.31 -11.76
CA ASP A 237 28.56 36.63 -11.93
C ASP A 237 29.49 37.70 -12.48
N VAL A 238 30.71 37.34 -12.87
CA VAL A 238 31.66 38.25 -13.52
C VAL A 238 31.34 38.24 -15.01
N ALA A 239 30.79 39.34 -15.51
CA ALA A 239 30.60 39.57 -16.93
C ALA A 239 31.93 39.34 -17.64
N ASP A 240 31.93 38.52 -18.69
CA ASP A 240 33.08 38.13 -19.51
C ASP A 240 34.09 37.11 -18.94
N ALA A 241 33.85 36.51 -17.78
CA ALA A 241 34.65 35.37 -17.36
C ALA A 241 34.23 34.08 -18.12
N PRO A 242 35.12 33.32 -18.73
CA PRO A 242 34.77 32.04 -19.33
C PRO A 242 34.22 31.09 -18.26
N ALA A 243 33.22 30.28 -18.60
CA ALA A 243 32.69 29.27 -17.68
C ALA A 243 33.85 28.40 -17.17
N PRO A 244 33.93 28.08 -15.87
CA PRO A 244 34.99 27.22 -15.35
C PRO A 244 34.83 25.82 -15.95
N ILE A 245 35.78 25.45 -16.79
CA ILE A 245 35.78 24.17 -17.54
C ILE A 245 36.46 23.05 -16.78
N ASP A 246 37.20 23.36 -15.71
CA ASP A 246 38.18 22.48 -15.09
C ASP A 246 37.84 22.01 -13.65
N GLY A 247 36.56 22.05 -13.29
CA GLY A 247 36.16 21.41 -12.06
C GLY A 247 36.15 19.90 -12.24
N VAL A 248 37.02 19.19 -11.53
CA VAL A 248 37.15 17.73 -11.63
C VAL A 248 37.30 17.12 -10.24
N PHE A 249 36.93 15.86 -10.11
CA PHE A 249 37.36 15.09 -8.95
C PHE A 249 38.81 14.69 -9.10
N VAL A 250 39.53 14.57 -7.98
CA VAL A 250 40.87 14.02 -7.90
C VAL A 250 40.93 12.93 -6.83
N ASP A 251 41.80 11.97 -7.02
CA ASP A 251 42.13 10.96 -6.00
C ASP A 251 43.10 11.53 -4.93
N SER A 252 43.55 10.69 -4.02
CA SER A 252 44.50 11.06 -2.97
C SER A 252 45.90 11.42 -3.52
N SER A 253 46.19 11.06 -4.75
CA SER A 253 47.43 11.38 -5.48
C SER A 253 47.28 12.60 -6.40
N TYR A 254 46.16 13.34 -6.30
CA TYR A 254 45.82 14.48 -7.17
C TYR A 254 45.62 14.10 -8.65
N THR A 255 45.47 12.81 -8.97
CA THR A 255 45.12 12.38 -10.33
C THR A 255 43.68 12.70 -10.65
N THR A 256 43.40 13.28 -11.81
CA THR A 256 42.05 13.64 -12.25
C THR A 256 41.23 12.40 -12.52
N ILE A 257 40.01 12.39 -11.97
CA ILE A 257 38.93 11.40 -12.25
C ILE A 257 37.71 12.13 -12.78
N THR A 258 37.12 11.63 -13.86
CA THR A 258 36.00 12.29 -14.55
C THR A 258 34.69 12.19 -13.77
N SER A 259 34.57 11.19 -12.92
CA SER A 259 33.42 11.00 -12.00
C SER A 259 33.88 10.33 -10.72
N ALA A 260 33.24 10.62 -9.63
CA ALA A 260 33.43 9.82 -8.41
C ALA A 260 32.93 8.38 -8.66
N PRO A 261 33.58 7.39 -8.03
CA PRO A 261 33.05 6.01 -8.06
C PRO A 261 31.61 5.97 -7.65
N ALA A 262 30.79 5.25 -8.44
CA ALA A 262 29.36 5.11 -8.14
C ALA A 262 29.16 4.50 -6.75
N GLN A 263 28.22 5.04 -5.99
CA GLN A 263 27.87 4.56 -4.67
C GLN A 263 26.52 3.85 -4.74
N GLY A 264 26.46 2.61 -4.25
CA GLY A 264 25.22 1.88 -4.09
C GLY A 264 24.35 2.52 -3.00
N ALA A 265 23.04 2.63 -3.27
CA ALA A 265 22.11 2.99 -2.23
C ALA A 265 22.08 1.90 -1.15
N ASN A 266 22.01 2.32 0.09
CA ASN A 266 21.73 1.44 1.24
C ASN A 266 20.56 2.04 2.00
N ALA A 267 19.49 1.27 2.11
CA ALA A 267 18.20 1.76 2.64
C ALA A 267 17.79 3.09 1.96
N GLY A 268 17.89 3.14 0.64
CA GLY A 268 17.53 4.30 -0.18
C GLY A 268 18.47 5.51 -0.09
N VAL A 269 19.63 5.40 0.53
CA VAL A 269 20.60 6.50 0.67
C VAL A 269 21.97 6.09 0.11
N ALA A 270 22.46 6.86 -0.87
CA ALA A 270 23.84 6.75 -1.37
C ALA A 270 24.71 7.77 -0.64
N ARG A 271 25.77 7.28 0.03
CA ARG A 271 26.73 8.07 0.81
C ARG A 271 28.07 8.05 0.12
N PHE A 272 28.59 9.22 -0.21
CA PHE A 272 29.90 9.36 -0.81
C PHE A 272 30.95 9.55 0.29
N SER A 273 32.18 9.13 0.01
CA SER A 273 33.31 9.28 0.90
C SER A 273 34.60 9.52 0.07
N GLY A 274 35.53 10.19 0.64
CA GLY A 274 36.84 10.42 -0.01
C GLY A 274 36.82 11.43 -1.16
N LEU A 275 35.70 12.16 -1.36
CA LEU A 275 35.61 13.12 -2.46
C LEU A 275 36.52 14.31 -2.24
N ARG A 276 37.29 14.64 -3.28
CA ARG A 276 38.16 15.81 -3.42
C ARG A 276 37.84 16.52 -4.73
N VAL A 277 37.64 17.83 -4.68
CA VAL A 277 37.32 18.62 -5.87
C VAL A 277 38.49 19.55 -6.16
N LYS A 278 39.02 19.45 -7.37
CA LYS A 278 40.01 20.40 -7.91
C LYS A 278 39.29 21.36 -8.86
N GLY A 279 39.38 22.62 -8.56
CA GLY A 279 38.86 23.71 -9.39
C GLY A 279 39.68 24.97 -9.23
N THR A 280 39.50 25.92 -10.14
CA THR A 280 40.16 27.22 -10.08
C THR A 280 39.60 28.04 -8.89
N PRO A 281 40.45 28.54 -8.00
CA PRO A 281 39.99 29.37 -6.88
C PRO A 281 39.19 30.59 -7.34
N GLY A 282 38.13 30.91 -6.59
CA GLY A 282 37.22 32.04 -6.90
C GLY A 282 36.09 31.70 -7.87
N TYR A 283 36.12 30.54 -8.52
CA TYR A 283 35.01 30.08 -9.36
C TYR A 283 34.02 29.25 -8.54
N THR A 284 32.80 29.18 -9.04
CA THR A 284 31.67 28.45 -8.42
C THR A 284 31.43 27.13 -9.13
N TYR A 285 31.31 26.08 -8.34
CA TYR A 285 31.08 24.71 -8.79
C TYR A 285 29.83 24.10 -8.11
N GLN A 286 29.29 23.06 -8.69
CA GLN A 286 28.33 22.16 -8.06
C GLN A 286 28.74 20.72 -8.27
N ILE A 287 28.30 19.83 -7.39
CA ILE A 287 28.39 18.40 -7.64
C ILE A 287 27.01 17.95 -8.14
N LYS A 288 26.98 17.37 -9.35
CA LYS A 288 25.83 16.77 -9.98
C LYS A 288 25.79 15.28 -9.62
N PHE A 289 24.71 14.82 -9.04
CA PHE A 289 24.45 13.41 -8.73
C PHE A 289 23.47 12.84 -9.75
N VAL A 290 23.74 11.62 -10.23
CA VAL A 290 22.95 10.97 -11.29
C VAL A 290 22.66 9.53 -10.90
N ALA A 291 21.36 9.16 -10.93
CA ALA A 291 20.86 7.79 -10.75
C ALA A 291 19.94 7.44 -11.92
N GLY A 292 20.48 6.84 -12.98
CA GLY A 292 19.76 6.66 -14.24
C GLY A 292 19.37 8.00 -14.85
N THR A 293 18.08 8.28 -14.97
CA THR A 293 17.55 9.57 -15.47
C THR A 293 17.36 10.64 -14.38
N LYS A 294 17.53 10.28 -13.11
CA LYS A 294 17.27 11.16 -11.96
C LYS A 294 18.52 11.96 -11.64
N VAL A 295 18.36 13.25 -11.36
CA VAL A 295 19.48 14.19 -11.13
C VAL A 295 19.18 15.03 -9.88
N ALA A 296 20.23 15.27 -9.09
CA ALA A 296 20.25 16.28 -8.04
C ALA A 296 21.57 17.07 -8.09
N TYR A 297 21.56 18.27 -7.56
CA TYR A 297 22.74 19.13 -7.47
C TYR A 297 23.01 19.52 -6.02
N SER A 298 24.30 19.63 -5.69
CA SER A 298 24.71 20.25 -4.42
C SER A 298 24.39 21.75 -4.42
N LYS A 299 24.48 22.38 -3.25
CA LYS A 299 24.66 23.82 -3.17
C LYS A 299 25.93 24.25 -3.94
N SER A 300 26.05 25.54 -4.22
CA SER A 300 27.25 26.12 -4.81
C SER A 300 28.46 25.97 -3.88
N LEU A 301 29.60 25.58 -4.46
CA LEU A 301 30.86 25.40 -3.79
C LEU A 301 31.86 26.39 -4.37
N VAL A 302 32.60 27.04 -3.52
CA VAL A 302 33.76 27.92 -3.89
C VAL A 302 34.97 27.37 -3.20
N PHE A 303 36.08 27.22 -3.97
CA PHE A 303 37.32 26.71 -3.45
C PHE A 303 38.36 27.85 -3.35
N ILE A 304 39.20 27.82 -2.32
CA ILE A 304 40.35 28.68 -2.15
C ILE A 304 41.60 27.96 -2.60
N ALA A 305 42.64 28.70 -2.89
CA ALA A 305 43.95 28.13 -3.23
C ALA A 305 44.47 27.23 -2.11
N ASN A 306 45.19 26.18 -2.49
CA ASN A 306 45.94 25.36 -1.54
C ASN A 306 47.17 26.13 -1.01
N ASP A 307 47.83 25.58 0.00
CA ASP A 307 49.06 26.20 0.53
C ASP A 307 50.14 26.25 -0.57
N PRO A 308 50.97 27.29 -0.61
CA PRO A 308 51.98 27.42 -1.64
C PRO A 308 52.94 26.21 -1.63
N ALA A 309 53.07 25.53 -2.78
CA ALA A 309 53.96 24.39 -2.95
C ALA A 309 55.28 24.76 -3.70
N ALA A 310 55.30 25.91 -4.40
CA ALA A 310 56.42 26.38 -5.15
C ALA A 310 56.42 27.93 -5.28
N MET A 311 57.58 28.53 -5.48
CA MET A 311 57.75 29.94 -5.79
C MET A 311 58.43 30.06 -7.16
N THR A 312 57.88 30.86 -8.05
CA THR A 312 58.55 31.25 -9.33
C THR A 312 58.87 32.71 -9.28
N ILE A 313 60.04 33.05 -9.81
CA ILE A 313 60.45 34.43 -10.01
C ILE A 313 60.10 34.82 -11.43
N GLU A 314 59.22 35.80 -11.60
CA GLU A 314 58.91 36.40 -12.89
C GLU A 314 60.03 37.47 -13.15
N THR A 315 60.80 37.31 -14.26
CA THR A 315 61.86 38.24 -14.70
C THR A 315 61.26 39.12 -15.79
#